data_63169db47f3fe098a6587b24a2dff096
#
_entry.id   63169db47f3fe098a6587b24a2dff096
#
_cell.length_a   1.000
_cell.length_b   1.000
_cell.length_c   1.000
_cell.angle_alpha   90.00
_cell.angle_beta   90.00
_cell.angle_gamma   90.00
#
_symmetry.space_group_name_H-M   'P 1'
#
loop_
_entity.id
_entity.type
_entity.pdbx_description
1 polymer ?
#
loop_
_entity_poly.entity_id
_entity_poly.type
_entity_poly.pdbx_seq_one_letter_code
_entity_poly.pdbx_strand_id
1 'polypeptide(L)'
;MNSRNLFYVRNLQAKFYFKKNEIVRSLFFLENYLFSLPKQTEEILVVKLRVKWIYDQIKVDNFTNELTTNFIVFKDSILKEKILTFIDYFSQTLEEKKIENIFKTFKKLNKEFNSIISFSGSDFRSSVYFQIFQYMYKEDFKNRNELQNFFSNSLLQINDHFEEVFIKTFLKFFLKKKKKISKTIYLFYLLICFFNKNESNFS
;
A
#
# COMPACT_ATOMS: atom_id res chain seq x y z
N MET A 1 -3.09 17.22 1.14
CA MET A 1 -2.05 16.33 0.55
C MET A 1 -2.76 15.37 -0.38
N ASN A 2 -2.50 15.42 -1.67
CA ASN A 2 -3.21 14.61 -2.67
C ASN A 2 -2.88 13.12 -2.46
N SER A 3 -3.86 12.23 -2.65
CA SER A 3 -3.71 10.76 -2.58
C SER A 3 -2.52 10.21 -3.40
N ARG A 4 -2.06 10.96 -4.40
CA ARG A 4 -0.84 10.67 -5.19
C ARG A 4 0.44 10.55 -4.35
N ASN A 5 0.48 11.05 -3.12
CA ASN A 5 1.70 11.03 -2.29
C ASN A 5 1.92 9.71 -1.52
N LEU A 6 0.87 8.94 -1.28
CA LEU A 6 1.01 7.61 -0.65
C LEU A 6 1.68 6.60 -1.58
N PHE A 7 1.39 6.70 -2.86
CA PHE A 7 2.04 5.91 -3.91
C PHE A 7 3.55 6.21 -4.01
N TYR A 8 3.98 7.31 -3.44
CA TYR A 8 5.37 7.72 -3.46
C TYR A 8 6.28 6.74 -2.71
N VAL A 9 5.85 6.21 -1.56
CA VAL A 9 6.66 5.24 -0.79
C VAL A 9 6.88 3.98 -1.62
N ARG A 10 5.84 3.41 -2.21
CA ARG A 10 5.96 2.25 -3.11
C ARG A 10 6.85 2.53 -4.32
N ASN A 11 6.77 3.73 -4.87
CA ASN A 11 7.67 4.16 -5.95
C ASN A 11 9.12 4.24 -5.51
N LEU A 12 9.39 4.71 -4.28
CA LEU A 12 10.74 4.72 -3.73
C LEU A 12 11.23 3.29 -3.49
N GLN A 13 10.45 2.44 -2.84
CA GLN A 13 10.78 1.04 -2.64
C GLN A 13 11.06 0.34 -3.97
N ALA A 14 10.22 0.55 -5.00
CA ALA A 14 10.42 0.00 -6.32
C ALA A 14 11.73 0.46 -6.99
N LYS A 15 12.10 1.73 -6.82
CA LYS A 15 13.32 2.29 -7.41
C LYS A 15 14.59 1.85 -6.67
N PHE A 16 14.57 1.78 -5.35
CA PHE A 16 15.76 1.50 -4.55
C PHE A 16 15.96 0.01 -4.31
N TYR A 17 14.90 -0.74 -3.96
CA TYR A 17 15.03 -2.16 -3.62
C TYR A 17 14.71 -3.11 -4.79
N PHE A 18 13.79 -2.72 -5.69
CA PHE A 18 13.21 -3.64 -6.67
C PHE A 18 13.38 -3.20 -8.12
N LYS A 19 14.41 -2.42 -8.43
CA LYS A 19 14.64 -1.89 -9.79
C LYS A 19 14.59 -2.96 -10.89
N LYS A 20 15.09 -4.17 -10.59
CA LYS A 20 15.15 -5.31 -11.53
C LYS A 20 14.06 -6.37 -11.27
N ASN A 21 13.24 -6.23 -10.24
CA ASN A 21 12.21 -7.21 -9.89
C ASN A 21 10.85 -6.77 -10.44
N GLU A 22 10.51 -7.28 -11.62
CA GLU A 22 9.28 -6.91 -12.31
C GLU A 22 8.02 -7.39 -11.56
N ILE A 23 8.07 -8.57 -10.92
CA ILE A 23 6.93 -9.11 -10.16
C ILE A 23 6.56 -8.15 -9.02
N VAL A 24 7.55 -7.72 -8.22
CA VAL A 24 7.30 -6.80 -7.10
C VAL A 24 6.84 -5.42 -7.58
N ARG A 25 7.40 -4.91 -8.67
CA ARG A 25 6.96 -3.64 -9.26
C ARG A 25 5.52 -3.70 -9.75
N SER A 26 5.14 -4.77 -10.43
CA SER A 26 3.77 -4.99 -10.90
C SER A 26 2.80 -5.20 -9.74
N LEU A 27 3.22 -5.90 -8.67
CA LEU A 27 2.44 -6.06 -7.43
C LEU A 27 2.20 -4.69 -6.75
N PHE A 28 3.22 -3.84 -6.63
CA PHE A 28 3.05 -2.50 -6.09
C PHE A 28 2.12 -1.63 -6.94
N PHE A 29 2.20 -1.79 -8.26
CA PHE A 29 1.28 -1.10 -9.16
C PHE A 29 -0.16 -1.57 -8.97
N LEU A 30 -0.39 -2.89 -8.85
CA LEU A 30 -1.70 -3.48 -8.58
C LEU A 30 -2.26 -3.00 -7.22
N GLU A 31 -1.45 -3.07 -6.15
CA GLU A 31 -1.83 -2.57 -4.83
C GLU A 31 -2.27 -1.10 -4.90
N ASN A 32 -1.46 -0.25 -5.54
CA ASN A 32 -1.77 1.16 -5.69
C ASN A 32 -3.06 1.40 -6.48
N TYR A 33 -3.25 0.64 -7.56
CA TYR A 33 -4.47 0.73 -8.36
C TYR A 33 -5.70 0.37 -7.51
N LEU A 34 -5.69 -0.80 -6.87
CA LEU A 34 -6.81 -1.26 -6.05
C LEU A 34 -7.13 -0.26 -4.92
N PHE A 35 -6.12 0.18 -4.17
CA PHE A 35 -6.31 1.12 -3.04
C PHE A 35 -6.75 2.53 -3.49
N SER A 36 -6.57 2.87 -4.77
CA SER A 36 -7.07 4.12 -5.33
C SER A 36 -8.55 4.09 -5.67
N LEU A 37 -9.12 2.92 -5.96
CA LEU A 37 -10.51 2.80 -6.43
C LEU A 37 -11.55 3.39 -5.46
N PRO A 38 -11.51 3.08 -4.14
CA PRO A 38 -12.47 3.67 -3.19
C PRO A 38 -12.33 5.18 -2.99
N LYS A 39 -11.24 5.78 -3.51
CA LYS A 39 -10.98 7.23 -3.45
C LYS A 39 -11.49 7.98 -4.68
N GLN A 40 -11.80 7.24 -5.74
CA GLN A 40 -12.28 7.81 -7.01
C GLN A 40 -13.81 7.95 -7.07
N THR A 41 -14.51 7.13 -6.30
CA THR A 41 -15.97 7.14 -6.24
C THR A 41 -16.46 6.67 -4.87
N GLU A 42 -17.58 7.22 -4.41
CA GLU A 42 -18.27 6.77 -3.18
C GLU A 42 -19.19 5.57 -3.43
N GLU A 43 -19.47 5.26 -4.69
CA GLU A 43 -20.32 4.14 -5.07
C GLU A 43 -19.56 2.81 -4.97
N ILE A 44 -19.79 2.09 -3.88
CA ILE A 44 -19.11 0.81 -3.59
C ILE A 44 -19.32 -0.22 -4.70
N LEU A 45 -20.49 -0.21 -5.36
CA LEU A 45 -20.78 -1.13 -6.47
C LEU A 45 -19.84 -0.88 -7.66
N VAL A 46 -19.59 0.37 -8.01
CA VAL A 46 -18.66 0.74 -9.08
C VAL A 46 -17.24 0.29 -8.75
N VAL A 47 -16.81 0.44 -7.48
CA VAL A 47 -15.51 -0.06 -7.02
C VAL A 47 -15.42 -1.58 -7.19
N LYS A 48 -16.44 -2.32 -6.72
CA LYS A 48 -16.49 -3.79 -6.85
C LYS A 48 -16.45 -4.25 -8.31
N LEU A 49 -17.18 -3.59 -9.20
CA LEU A 49 -17.17 -3.90 -10.64
C LEU A 49 -15.77 -3.71 -11.25
N ARG A 50 -15.05 -2.65 -10.88
CA ARG A 50 -13.66 -2.41 -11.33
C ARG A 50 -12.69 -3.45 -10.79
N VAL A 51 -12.83 -3.84 -9.51
CA VAL A 51 -12.03 -4.91 -8.91
C VAL A 51 -12.29 -6.24 -9.60
N LYS A 52 -13.58 -6.57 -9.83
CA LYS A 52 -13.98 -7.77 -10.57
C LYS A 52 -13.43 -7.78 -11.98
N TRP A 53 -13.48 -6.66 -12.67
CA TRP A 53 -12.93 -6.54 -14.03
C TRP A 53 -11.43 -6.86 -14.05
N ILE A 54 -10.60 -6.27 -13.15
CA ILE A 54 -9.17 -6.59 -13.06
C ILE A 54 -8.94 -8.07 -12.76
N TYR A 55 -9.69 -8.64 -11.82
CA TYR A 55 -9.64 -10.07 -11.50
C TYR A 55 -9.86 -10.93 -12.74
N ASP A 56 -10.91 -10.64 -13.51
CA ASP A 56 -11.24 -11.41 -14.70
C ASP A 56 -10.17 -11.24 -15.81
N GLN A 57 -9.63 -10.02 -16.01
CA GLN A 57 -8.55 -9.82 -16.99
C GLN A 57 -7.30 -10.68 -16.65
N ILE A 58 -6.89 -10.69 -15.37
CA ILE A 58 -5.74 -11.50 -14.93
C ILE A 58 -6.04 -12.99 -15.03
N LYS A 59 -7.26 -13.41 -14.68
CA LYS A 59 -7.67 -14.82 -14.72
C LYS A 59 -7.58 -15.41 -16.12
N VAL A 60 -7.97 -14.65 -17.14
CA VAL A 60 -7.99 -15.10 -18.55
C VAL A 60 -6.75 -14.66 -19.35
N ASP A 61 -5.72 -14.11 -18.70
CA ASP A 61 -4.49 -13.62 -19.33
C ASP A 61 -4.72 -12.51 -20.38
N ASN A 62 -5.75 -11.69 -20.20
CA ASN A 62 -6.05 -10.59 -21.11
C ASN A 62 -5.30 -9.32 -20.74
N PHE A 63 -4.09 -9.15 -21.26
CA PHE A 63 -3.18 -8.03 -21.00
C PHE A 63 -3.06 -7.07 -22.20
N THR A 64 -4.18 -6.76 -22.84
CA THR A 64 -4.21 -6.01 -24.11
C THR A 64 -4.34 -4.49 -23.95
N ASN A 65 -4.79 -4.00 -22.79
CA ASN A 65 -4.91 -2.57 -22.56
C ASN A 65 -3.77 -2.00 -21.71
N GLU A 66 -3.59 -0.68 -21.73
CA GLU A 66 -2.51 0.03 -21.03
C GLU A 66 -2.40 -0.32 -19.54
N LEU A 67 -3.53 -0.53 -18.84
CA LEU A 67 -3.53 -0.89 -17.44
C LEU A 67 -3.05 -2.34 -17.25
N THR A 68 -3.66 -3.28 -17.99
CA THR A 68 -3.41 -4.72 -17.79
C THR A 68 -2.06 -5.17 -18.32
N THR A 69 -1.43 -4.46 -19.25
CA THR A 69 -0.05 -4.76 -19.70
C THR A 69 0.97 -4.74 -18.55
N ASN A 70 0.71 -3.97 -17.49
CA ASN A 70 1.55 -3.98 -16.28
C ASN A 70 1.49 -5.30 -15.51
N PHE A 71 0.54 -6.18 -15.80
CA PHE A 71 0.30 -7.46 -15.11
C PHE A 71 0.72 -8.69 -15.91
N ILE A 72 1.36 -8.49 -17.06
CA ILE A 72 1.80 -9.60 -17.94
C ILE A 72 2.75 -10.60 -17.25
N VAL A 73 3.47 -10.13 -16.23
CA VAL A 73 4.37 -10.97 -15.42
C VAL A 73 3.62 -11.97 -14.52
N PHE A 74 2.30 -11.83 -14.37
CA PHE A 74 1.45 -12.71 -13.55
C PHE A 74 0.90 -13.92 -14.31
N LYS A 75 1.44 -14.24 -15.49
CA LYS A 75 1.02 -15.41 -16.29
C LYS A 75 1.42 -16.75 -15.67
N ASP A 76 2.45 -16.80 -14.82
CA ASP A 76 2.79 -18.02 -14.09
C ASP A 76 1.60 -18.50 -13.26
N SER A 77 1.26 -19.79 -13.34
CA SER A 77 0.03 -20.33 -12.75
C SER A 77 -0.01 -20.18 -11.22
N ILE A 78 1.12 -20.42 -10.55
CA ILE A 78 1.22 -20.32 -9.08
C ILE A 78 1.14 -18.86 -8.65
N LEU A 79 1.86 -17.99 -9.35
CA LEU A 79 1.84 -16.56 -9.10
C LEU A 79 0.45 -15.96 -9.35
N LYS A 80 -0.22 -16.39 -10.44
CA LYS A 80 -1.58 -15.99 -10.79
C LYS A 80 -2.57 -16.31 -9.68
N GLU A 81 -2.56 -17.54 -9.13
CA GLU A 81 -3.44 -17.91 -8.00
C GLU A 81 -3.24 -16.99 -6.80
N LYS A 82 -1.98 -16.70 -6.44
CA LYS A 82 -1.68 -15.77 -5.34
C LYS A 82 -2.19 -14.36 -5.61
N ILE A 83 -2.03 -13.86 -6.84
CA ILE A 83 -2.54 -12.53 -7.23
C ILE A 83 -4.07 -12.49 -7.19
N LEU A 84 -4.75 -13.51 -7.68
CA LEU A 84 -6.22 -13.60 -7.63
C LEU A 84 -6.71 -13.65 -6.17
N THR A 85 -6.05 -14.43 -5.32
CA THR A 85 -6.32 -14.48 -3.87
C THR A 85 -6.11 -13.12 -3.19
N PHE A 86 -5.05 -12.38 -3.56
CA PHE A 86 -4.79 -11.04 -3.06
C PHE A 86 -5.93 -10.07 -3.44
N ILE A 87 -6.42 -10.13 -4.69
CA ILE A 87 -7.55 -9.30 -5.17
C ILE A 87 -8.84 -9.66 -4.43
N ASP A 88 -9.09 -10.95 -4.17
CA ASP A 88 -10.27 -11.41 -3.43
C ASP A 88 -10.25 -10.89 -1.98
N TYR A 89 -9.11 -10.95 -1.29
CA TYR A 89 -9.00 -10.34 0.04
C TYR A 89 -9.20 -8.82 0.01
N PHE A 90 -8.70 -8.14 -1.02
CA PHE A 90 -8.98 -6.71 -1.17
C PHE A 90 -10.49 -6.46 -1.35
N SER A 91 -11.18 -7.25 -2.19
CA SER A 91 -12.63 -7.13 -2.40
C SER A 91 -13.41 -7.25 -1.08
N GLN A 92 -13.00 -8.18 -0.20
CA GLN A 92 -13.61 -8.34 1.13
C GLN A 92 -13.43 -7.09 2.01
N THR A 93 -12.32 -6.36 1.88
CA THR A 93 -12.09 -5.14 2.68
C THR A 93 -13.09 -4.02 2.36
N LEU A 94 -13.67 -4.01 1.17
CA LEU A 94 -14.61 -2.97 0.73
C LEU A 94 -15.94 -3.00 1.49
N GLU A 95 -16.27 -4.12 2.13
CA GLU A 95 -17.50 -4.30 2.89
C GLU A 95 -17.33 -3.94 4.37
N GLU A 96 -16.09 -3.86 4.83
CA GLU A 96 -15.78 -3.66 6.23
C GLU A 96 -15.85 -2.18 6.62
N LYS A 97 -16.54 -1.90 7.72
CA LYS A 97 -16.69 -0.53 8.25
C LYS A 97 -15.90 -0.31 9.55
N LYS A 98 -15.69 -1.38 10.33
CA LYS A 98 -14.99 -1.30 11.62
C LYS A 98 -13.50 -1.54 11.40
N ILE A 99 -12.65 -0.72 12.02
CA ILE A 99 -11.20 -0.81 11.89
C ILE A 99 -10.65 -2.18 12.29
N GLU A 100 -11.26 -2.83 13.29
CA GLU A 100 -10.88 -4.17 13.74
C GLU A 100 -11.09 -5.24 12.66
N ASN A 101 -12.21 -5.17 11.95
CA ASN A 101 -12.52 -6.08 10.85
C ASN A 101 -11.62 -5.81 9.65
N ILE A 102 -11.44 -4.52 9.31
CA ILE A 102 -10.46 -4.10 8.29
C ILE A 102 -9.09 -4.70 8.63
N PHE A 103 -8.64 -4.60 9.89
CA PHE A 103 -7.36 -5.15 10.31
C PHE A 103 -7.26 -6.67 10.11
N LYS A 104 -8.32 -7.42 10.48
CA LYS A 104 -8.36 -8.88 10.28
C LYS A 104 -8.24 -9.27 8.81
N THR A 105 -8.98 -8.57 7.93
CA THR A 105 -8.95 -8.84 6.50
C THR A 105 -7.61 -8.42 5.89
N PHE A 106 -7.08 -7.26 6.31
CA PHE A 106 -5.75 -6.81 5.89
C PHE A 106 -4.60 -7.73 6.35
N LYS A 107 -4.72 -8.44 7.47
CA LYS A 107 -3.74 -9.47 7.84
C LYS A 107 -3.66 -10.59 6.79
N LYS A 108 -4.80 -11.03 6.27
CA LYS A 108 -4.84 -12.04 5.20
C LYS A 108 -4.26 -11.49 3.90
N LEU A 109 -4.69 -10.29 3.51
CA LEU A 109 -4.20 -9.57 2.32
C LEU A 109 -2.68 -9.35 2.39
N ASN A 110 -2.17 -8.88 3.51
CA ASN A 110 -0.74 -8.66 3.73
C ASN A 110 0.07 -9.97 3.70
N LYS A 111 -0.46 -11.05 4.28
CA LYS A 111 0.16 -12.37 4.21
C LYS A 111 0.34 -12.81 2.76
N GLU A 112 -0.70 -12.64 1.93
CA GLU A 112 -0.61 -13.01 0.51
C GLU A 112 0.31 -12.07 -0.27
N PHE A 113 0.25 -10.77 -0.01
CA PHE A 113 1.18 -9.79 -0.56
C PHE A 113 2.65 -10.17 -0.31
N ASN A 114 2.99 -10.50 0.94
CA ASN A 114 4.33 -10.92 1.31
C ASN A 114 4.70 -12.30 0.75
N SER A 115 3.73 -13.20 0.55
CA SER A 115 3.92 -14.49 -0.13
C SER A 115 4.32 -14.29 -1.60
N ILE A 116 3.69 -13.34 -2.30
CA ILE A 116 4.04 -12.97 -3.69
C ILE A 116 5.45 -12.38 -3.75
N ILE A 117 5.80 -11.50 -2.81
CA ILE A 117 7.15 -10.93 -2.74
C ILE A 117 8.20 -12.02 -2.52
N SER A 118 7.94 -12.98 -1.61
CA SER A 118 8.84 -14.12 -1.39
C SER A 118 8.96 -15.00 -2.62
N PHE A 119 7.88 -15.24 -3.34
CA PHE A 119 7.90 -15.99 -4.60
C PHE A 119 8.84 -15.34 -5.64
N SER A 120 8.96 -14.02 -5.62
CA SER A 120 9.89 -13.29 -6.47
C SER A 120 11.37 -13.35 -6.02
N GLY A 121 11.67 -14.09 -4.96
CA GLY A 121 13.04 -14.23 -4.42
C GLY A 121 13.48 -13.05 -3.53
N SER A 122 12.56 -12.23 -3.03
CA SER A 122 12.88 -11.09 -2.16
C SER A 122 12.57 -11.38 -0.69
N ASP A 123 13.46 -10.95 0.20
CA ASP A 123 13.28 -11.02 1.67
C ASP A 123 12.49 -9.84 2.23
N PHE A 124 12.14 -8.87 1.41
CA PHE A 124 11.33 -7.72 1.83
C PHE A 124 9.98 -8.17 2.41
N ARG A 125 9.54 -7.47 3.44
CA ARG A 125 8.22 -7.68 4.07
C ARG A 125 7.54 -6.34 4.30
N SER A 126 6.41 -6.15 3.66
CA SER A 126 5.54 -5.01 3.91
C SER A 126 4.76 -5.20 5.21
N SER A 127 4.62 -4.11 5.96
CA SER A 127 3.80 -4.10 7.18
C SER A 127 2.30 -4.03 6.85
N VAL A 128 1.49 -4.81 7.57
CA VAL A 128 0.03 -4.71 7.50
C VAL A 128 -0.47 -3.31 7.89
N TYR A 129 0.19 -2.68 8.83
CA TYR A 129 -0.16 -1.32 9.28
C TYR A 129 0.07 -0.28 8.19
N PHE A 130 1.14 -0.42 7.42
CA PHE A 130 1.39 0.46 6.29
C PHE A 130 0.34 0.29 5.19
N GLN A 131 -0.08 -0.92 4.88
CA GLN A 131 -1.14 -1.18 3.91
C GLN A 131 -2.48 -0.61 4.36
N ILE A 132 -2.86 -0.81 5.63
CA ILE A 132 -4.07 -0.19 6.19
C ILE A 132 -3.99 1.33 6.09
N PHE A 133 -2.84 1.89 6.44
CA PHE A 133 -2.61 3.32 6.34
C PHE A 133 -2.80 3.82 4.90
N GLN A 134 -2.21 3.15 3.90
CA GLN A 134 -2.41 3.47 2.49
C GLN A 134 -3.89 3.45 2.07
N TYR A 135 -4.61 2.41 2.50
CA TYR A 135 -6.01 2.21 2.18
C TYR A 135 -6.91 3.27 2.81
N MET A 136 -6.75 3.49 4.12
CA MET A 136 -7.60 4.41 4.89
C MET A 136 -7.26 5.88 4.68
N TYR A 137 -6.13 6.17 4.04
CA TYR A 137 -5.72 7.55 3.84
C TYR A 137 -6.70 8.29 2.93
N LYS A 138 -7.54 9.11 3.55
CA LYS A 138 -8.39 10.11 2.90
C LYS A 138 -8.01 11.48 3.45
N GLU A 139 -8.10 12.52 2.62
CA GLU A 139 -7.76 13.90 3.04
C GLU A 139 -8.61 14.38 4.22
N ASP A 140 -9.82 13.84 4.38
CA ASP A 140 -10.76 14.14 5.47
C ASP A 140 -10.93 12.94 6.41
N PHE A 141 -10.03 12.82 7.38
CA PHE A 141 -10.19 11.84 8.45
C PHE A 141 -11.27 12.28 9.44
N LYS A 142 -12.46 11.69 9.36
CA LYS A 142 -13.53 11.93 10.33
C LYS A 142 -13.19 11.41 11.74
N ASN A 143 -12.39 10.33 11.84
CA ASN A 143 -12.00 9.69 13.11
C ASN A 143 -10.49 9.76 13.36
N ARG A 144 -9.93 10.97 13.40
CA ARG A 144 -8.48 11.20 13.56
C ARG A 144 -7.89 10.55 14.82
N ASN A 145 -8.62 10.61 15.94
CA ASN A 145 -8.14 10.11 17.23
C ASN A 145 -8.04 8.58 17.26
N GLU A 146 -9.02 7.88 16.69
CA GLU A 146 -9.02 6.42 16.59
C GLU A 146 -7.85 5.92 15.72
N LEU A 147 -7.66 6.56 14.57
CA LEU A 147 -6.53 6.25 13.68
C LEU A 147 -5.19 6.60 14.33
N GLN A 148 -5.12 7.71 15.07
CA GLN A 148 -3.90 8.07 15.80
C GLN A 148 -3.55 7.00 16.81
N ASN A 149 -4.48 6.57 17.64
CA ASN A 149 -4.25 5.55 18.65
C ASN A 149 -3.85 4.22 18.02
N PHE A 150 -4.55 3.80 16.95
CA PHE A 150 -4.25 2.58 16.23
C PHE A 150 -2.82 2.59 15.66
N PHE A 151 -2.41 3.66 14.97
CA PHE A 151 -1.07 3.72 14.36
C PHE A 151 0.03 4.02 15.37
N SER A 152 -0.20 4.79 16.44
CA SER A 152 0.81 5.04 17.47
C SER A 152 1.22 3.76 18.20
N ASN A 153 0.27 2.87 18.45
CA ASN A 153 0.54 1.56 19.07
C ASN A 153 1.20 0.56 18.11
N SER A 154 1.16 0.83 16.83
CA SER A 154 1.58 -0.08 15.76
C SER A 154 3.02 0.16 15.27
N LEU A 155 3.61 1.32 15.57
CA LEU A 155 4.92 1.72 15.05
C LEU A 155 6.03 0.73 15.39
N LEU A 156 5.95 0.07 16.55
CA LEU A 156 6.91 -0.95 17.00
C LEU A 156 6.89 -2.24 16.18
N GLN A 157 5.86 -2.43 15.33
CA GLN A 157 5.66 -3.64 14.52
C GLN A 157 5.97 -3.42 13.03
N ILE A 158 6.59 -2.27 12.68
CA ILE A 158 6.94 -1.94 11.31
C ILE A 158 8.43 -2.17 11.13
N ASN A 159 8.78 -3.15 10.31
CA ASN A 159 10.19 -3.54 10.09
C ASN A 159 10.84 -2.79 8.93
N ASP A 160 10.05 -2.34 7.93
CA ASP A 160 10.59 -1.57 6.82
C ASP A 160 10.78 -0.11 7.18
N HIS A 161 11.99 0.39 6.98
CA HIS A 161 12.35 1.75 7.35
C HIS A 161 11.58 2.83 6.60
N PHE A 162 11.32 2.65 5.30
CA PHE A 162 10.53 3.63 4.54
C PHE A 162 9.08 3.69 5.05
N GLU A 163 8.48 2.53 5.34
CA GLU A 163 7.13 2.44 5.86
C GLU A 163 7.03 3.08 7.25
N GLU A 164 8.01 2.79 8.13
CA GLU A 164 8.10 3.37 9.48
C GLU A 164 8.22 4.89 9.45
N VAL A 165 9.22 5.41 8.70
CA VAL A 165 9.45 6.85 8.60
C VAL A 165 8.25 7.57 8.01
N PHE A 166 7.59 6.95 7.03
CA PHE A 166 6.42 7.53 6.41
C PHE A 166 5.25 7.68 7.40
N ILE A 167 4.94 6.63 8.17
CA ILE A 167 3.87 6.68 9.18
C ILE A 167 4.23 7.65 10.31
N LYS A 168 5.46 7.62 10.83
CA LYS A 168 5.93 8.58 11.86
C LYS A 168 5.80 10.03 11.40
N THR A 169 6.19 10.31 10.15
CA THR A 169 6.09 11.66 9.59
C THR A 169 4.64 12.09 9.45
N PHE A 170 3.77 11.19 9.00
CA PHE A 170 2.35 11.44 8.94
C PHE A 170 1.76 11.76 10.32
N LEU A 171 1.99 10.91 11.33
CA LEU A 171 1.50 11.11 12.68
C LEU A 171 1.96 12.46 13.24
N LYS A 172 3.22 12.82 13.02
CA LYS A 172 3.79 14.09 13.51
C LYS A 172 3.12 15.33 12.89
N PHE A 173 2.85 15.31 11.59
CA PHE A 173 2.41 16.50 10.87
C PHE A 173 0.90 16.60 10.70
N PHE A 174 0.22 15.50 10.47
CA PHE A 174 -1.21 15.48 10.19
C PHE A 174 -2.09 15.53 11.45
N LEU A 175 -1.66 14.83 12.48
CA LEU A 175 -2.47 14.73 13.71
C LEU A 175 -2.34 15.95 14.60
N LYS A 176 -1.28 16.75 14.46
CA LYS A 176 -1.07 17.98 15.26
C LYS A 176 -1.83 19.21 14.72
N LYS A 177 -2.89 19.05 13.93
CA LYS A 177 -3.75 20.13 13.41
C LYS A 177 -2.99 21.28 12.69
N LYS A 178 -1.77 21.08 12.23
CA LYS A 178 -1.02 22.13 11.53
C LYS A 178 -1.50 22.25 10.09
N LYS A 179 -1.57 23.51 9.60
CA LYS A 179 -1.92 23.96 8.25
C LYS A 179 -1.24 23.08 7.18
N LYS A 180 -1.86 22.96 6.00
CA LYS A 180 -1.34 22.25 4.81
C LYS A 180 0.18 22.39 4.69
N ILE A 181 0.88 21.28 4.88
CA ILE A 181 2.32 21.22 4.67
C ILE A 181 2.55 21.10 3.16
N SER A 182 3.45 21.90 2.61
CA SER A 182 3.79 21.76 1.20
C SER A 182 4.42 20.38 0.95
N LYS A 183 4.19 19.82 -0.23
CA LYS A 183 4.78 18.54 -0.65
C LYS A 183 6.29 18.53 -0.47
N THR A 184 6.95 19.64 -0.78
CA THR A 184 8.39 19.82 -0.72
C THR A 184 8.91 19.70 0.71
N ILE A 185 8.25 20.33 1.68
CA ILE A 185 8.64 20.25 3.11
C ILE A 185 8.47 18.83 3.62
N TYR A 186 7.38 18.15 3.23
CA TYR A 186 7.14 16.76 3.64
C TYR A 186 8.19 15.81 3.06
N LEU A 187 8.51 15.94 1.78
CA LEU A 187 9.56 15.15 1.12
C LEU A 187 10.94 15.41 1.72
N PHE A 188 11.25 16.67 2.00
CA PHE A 188 12.51 17.05 2.62
C PHE A 188 12.64 16.44 4.03
N TYR A 189 11.57 16.47 4.81
CA TYR A 189 11.55 15.84 6.13
C TYR A 189 11.69 14.32 6.07
N LEU A 190 11.04 13.65 5.11
CA LEU A 190 11.21 12.22 4.86
C LEU A 190 12.66 11.88 4.54
N LEU A 191 13.32 12.68 3.68
CA LEU A 191 14.72 12.48 3.32
C LEU A 191 15.63 12.66 4.53
N ILE A 192 15.44 13.71 5.33
CA ILE A 192 16.22 13.94 6.55
C ILE A 192 16.06 12.75 7.52
N CYS A 193 14.84 12.31 7.79
CA CYS A 193 14.60 11.17 8.67
C CYS A 193 15.20 9.88 8.13
N PHE A 194 15.25 9.71 6.81
CA PHE A 194 15.85 8.56 6.16
C PHE A 194 17.37 8.55 6.30
N PHE A 195 18.05 9.68 6.06
CA PHE A 195 19.50 9.77 6.15
C PHE A 195 20.00 9.72 7.59
N ASN A 196 19.35 10.38 8.55
CA ASN A 196 19.77 10.39 9.96
C ASN A 196 19.78 8.99 10.62
N LYS A 197 18.97 8.05 10.14
CA LYS A 197 18.99 6.68 10.68
C LYS A 197 20.11 5.82 10.06
N ASN A 198 20.54 6.15 8.85
CA ASN A 198 21.67 5.45 8.21
C ASN A 198 23.02 5.78 8.90
N GLU A 199 23.17 6.97 9.49
CA GLU A 199 24.37 7.32 10.24
C GLU A 199 24.51 6.51 11.56
N SER A 200 23.40 6.11 12.19
CA SER A 200 23.43 5.30 13.41
C SER A 200 23.74 3.82 13.19
N ASN A 201 23.72 3.33 11.95
CA ASN A 201 24.07 1.94 11.59
C ASN A 201 25.50 1.80 11.03
N PHE A 202 26.27 2.91 10.94
CA PHE A 202 27.66 2.93 10.48
C PHE A 202 28.67 3.32 11.60
N SER A 203 28.21 3.40 12.86
CA SER A 203 29.07 3.65 14.02
C SER A 203 29.28 2.37 14.85
#